data_911cd0d06a66bc98bd1f0383d3168b27
#
_entry.id   911cd0d06a66bc98bd1f0383d3168b27
#
_cell.length_a   1.000
_cell.length_b   1.000
_cell.length_c   1.000
_cell.angle_alpha   90.00
_cell.angle_beta   90.00
_cell.angle_gamma   90.00
#
_symmetry.space_group_name_H-M   'P 1'
#
loop_
_entity.id
_entity.type
_entity.pdbx_description
1 polymer ?
#
loop_
_entity_poly.entity_id
_entity_poly.type
_entity_poly.pdbx_seq_one_letter_code
_entity_poly.pdbx_strand_id
1 'polypeptide(L)'
;MPNNPSLKQDKITGVLYKHPFSVTAFLVLVVLIATGMQLKSGAAACVVQVCGYLLIIGYGIYLKQTKRLTPEALIVLIFAMGFVLRLGYVLYTDIATRQNDAGIFEEGNYNYFHSGYILYIRDHLALPAGDVSKMGEYYHPPFHHIVCAAFLKIYELFLPKGTHNYESLQALSLLWANFSVIVLYKDIKLIGINRESCPIVAALISAAPICTILSGSINNDNLSVLLMFTAIYFGLKWFKEGGIRNIVLSALATGFGMMTKLAVGLIAFSLGFLFIVKLIKDIRGRKEGLRTFLNLVVFGVICAPLGLWFEIRNYLNYKVPVTYVLLSDNIYQDVSRYTPAQRLFGFYGFPIEDYYINLGSDGQQDYNIFITLIKTGLFGEENCRDDFLMSITGYILLLIFLVVIAVAAAGMIYTVLTLKKRDSFWEDISMVIMCVTQIISLTMFAFKYPHICSIHFRFTMMLALCGAVFFARISGIKLKGSNKDLITKITGVIAAAFFILAIIFYTILWTYVKGEVTVVDVTW
;
A
#
# COMPACT_ATOMS: atom_id res chain seq x y z
N MET A 1 -4.72 22.44 18.21
CA MET A 1 -5.58 23.66 18.19
C MET A 1 -6.71 23.41 19.15
N PRO A 2 -6.96 24.25 20.16
CA PRO A 2 -8.12 24.09 21.03
C PRO A 2 -9.39 24.18 20.17
N ASN A 3 -10.46 23.50 20.58
CA ASN A 3 -11.77 23.62 19.96
C ASN A 3 -12.16 25.08 19.91
N ASN A 4 -11.99 25.70 18.74
CA ASN A 4 -12.46 27.06 18.53
C ASN A 4 -13.92 26.93 18.07
N PRO A 5 -14.90 27.23 18.92
CA PRO A 5 -16.33 27.07 18.60
C PRO A 5 -16.81 27.94 17.45
N SER A 6 -15.93 28.81 16.92
CA SER A 6 -16.25 29.71 15.81
C SER A 6 -15.98 29.17 14.41
N LEU A 7 -15.35 27.98 14.28
CA LEU A 7 -15.08 27.36 12.97
C LEU A 7 -16.33 26.63 12.46
N LYS A 8 -17.03 27.24 11.51
CA LYS A 8 -18.14 26.56 10.81
C LYS A 8 -17.56 25.52 9.85
N GLN A 9 -18.01 24.27 10.00
CA GLN A 9 -17.64 23.21 9.07
C GLN A 9 -18.15 23.56 7.66
N ASP A 10 -17.28 23.48 6.67
CA ASP A 10 -17.67 23.63 5.28
C ASP A 10 -18.50 22.43 4.82
N LYS A 11 -19.56 22.66 4.04
CA LYS A 11 -20.48 21.60 3.61
C LYS A 11 -19.80 20.58 2.70
N ILE A 12 -18.99 21.06 1.74
CA ILE A 12 -18.33 20.19 0.75
C ILE A 12 -17.32 19.27 1.44
N THR A 13 -16.36 19.83 2.18
CA THR A 13 -15.37 19.03 2.91
C THR A 13 -16.01 18.14 3.97
N GLY A 14 -17.13 18.56 4.55
CA GLY A 14 -17.90 17.76 5.49
C GLY A 14 -18.49 16.50 4.86
N VAL A 15 -19.04 16.59 3.64
CA VAL A 15 -19.56 15.43 2.88
C VAL A 15 -18.40 14.53 2.45
N LEU A 16 -17.33 15.10 1.89
CA LEU A 16 -16.16 14.34 1.46
C LEU A 16 -15.51 13.55 2.61
N TYR A 17 -15.41 14.16 3.79
CA TYR A 17 -14.87 13.51 4.98
C TYR A 17 -15.76 12.36 5.50
N LYS A 18 -17.09 12.51 5.41
CA LYS A 18 -18.06 11.49 5.87
C LYS A 18 -18.19 10.32 4.91
N HIS A 19 -18.08 10.57 3.61
CA HIS A 19 -18.32 9.60 2.54
C HIS A 19 -17.12 9.40 1.59
N PRO A 20 -15.89 9.20 2.11
CA PRO A 20 -14.68 9.19 1.28
C PRO A 20 -14.68 8.06 0.24
N PHE A 21 -15.20 6.88 0.57
CA PHE A 21 -15.26 5.74 -0.36
C PHE A 21 -16.21 6.00 -1.53
N SER A 22 -17.42 6.49 -1.25
CA SER A 22 -18.44 6.78 -2.29
C SER A 22 -17.96 7.86 -3.25
N VAL A 23 -17.30 8.90 -2.71
CA VAL A 23 -16.73 9.98 -3.53
C VAL A 23 -15.58 9.47 -4.39
N THR A 24 -14.66 8.70 -3.82
CA THR A 24 -13.54 8.13 -4.58
C THR A 24 -14.03 7.19 -5.68
N ALA A 25 -14.99 6.31 -5.38
CA ALA A 25 -15.59 5.42 -6.38
C ALA A 25 -16.27 6.21 -7.51
N PHE A 26 -17.02 7.26 -7.17
CA PHE A 26 -17.65 8.14 -8.16
C PHE A 26 -16.61 8.84 -9.05
N LEU A 27 -15.55 9.39 -8.46
CA LEU A 27 -14.48 10.06 -9.24
C LEU A 27 -13.77 9.08 -10.18
N VAL A 28 -13.44 7.87 -9.73
CA VAL A 28 -12.82 6.84 -10.57
C VAL A 28 -13.78 6.40 -11.69
N LEU A 29 -15.06 6.25 -11.39
CA LEU A 29 -16.07 5.92 -12.41
C LEU A 29 -16.19 7.04 -13.47
N VAL A 30 -16.20 8.31 -13.05
CA VAL A 30 -16.22 9.46 -13.97
C VAL A 30 -14.98 9.44 -14.87
N VAL A 31 -13.79 9.21 -14.30
CA VAL A 31 -12.55 9.10 -15.09
C VAL A 31 -12.64 7.95 -16.08
N LEU A 32 -13.11 6.78 -15.66
CA LEU A 32 -13.27 5.61 -16.54
C LEU A 32 -14.22 5.89 -17.70
N ILE A 33 -15.39 6.50 -17.43
CA ILE A 33 -16.37 6.85 -18.46
C ILE A 33 -15.82 7.93 -19.42
N ALA A 34 -15.20 8.99 -18.86
CA ALA A 34 -14.75 10.13 -19.66
C ALA A 34 -13.55 9.80 -20.54
N THR A 35 -12.69 8.91 -20.13
CA THR A 35 -11.42 8.63 -20.82
C THR A 35 -11.32 7.22 -21.37
N GLY A 36 -12.14 6.28 -20.90
CA GLY A 36 -11.95 4.86 -21.15
C GLY A 36 -10.55 4.37 -20.77
N MET A 37 -9.80 5.20 -20.02
CA MET A 37 -8.36 5.02 -19.74
C MET A 37 -7.48 4.96 -21.01
N GLN A 38 -8.00 5.45 -22.14
CA GLN A 38 -7.27 5.50 -23.42
C GLN A 38 -6.58 6.85 -23.67
N LEU A 39 -7.05 7.93 -23.02
CA LEU A 39 -6.46 9.27 -23.15
C LEU A 39 -5.19 9.41 -22.29
N LYS A 40 -4.33 8.41 -22.34
CA LYS A 40 -3.09 8.42 -21.59
C LYS A 40 -2.02 9.20 -22.34
N SER A 41 -1.59 10.27 -21.73
CA SER A 41 -0.47 11.05 -22.23
C SER A 41 0.14 11.87 -21.09
N GLY A 42 1.43 12.17 -21.20
CA GLY A 42 2.09 13.09 -20.26
C GLY A 42 1.43 14.48 -20.25
N ALA A 43 0.91 14.95 -21.39
CA ALA A 43 0.20 16.21 -21.47
C ALA A 43 -1.11 16.20 -20.68
N ALA A 44 -1.93 15.15 -20.84
CA ALA A 44 -3.17 15.00 -20.07
C ALA A 44 -2.89 14.88 -18.57
N ALA A 45 -1.89 14.11 -18.18
CA ALA A 45 -1.45 14.00 -16.79
C ALA A 45 -1.03 15.35 -16.22
N CYS A 46 -0.22 16.12 -16.95
CA CYS A 46 0.23 17.45 -16.54
C CYS A 46 -0.95 18.40 -16.33
N VAL A 47 -1.88 18.46 -17.28
CA VAL A 47 -3.07 19.32 -17.18
C VAL A 47 -3.91 18.94 -15.95
N VAL A 48 -4.19 17.65 -15.78
CA VAL A 48 -5.00 17.16 -14.64
C VAL A 48 -4.31 17.45 -13.32
N GLN A 49 -3.01 17.23 -13.21
CA GLN A 49 -2.26 17.48 -11.97
C GLN A 49 -2.16 18.97 -11.66
N VAL A 50 -1.74 19.80 -12.62
CA VAL A 50 -1.59 21.24 -12.40
C VAL A 50 -2.94 21.89 -12.07
N CYS A 51 -3.98 21.63 -12.89
CA CYS A 51 -5.32 22.17 -12.61
C CYS A 51 -5.89 21.65 -11.28
N GLY A 52 -5.74 20.35 -11.02
CA GLY A 52 -6.19 19.73 -9.78
C GLY A 52 -5.52 20.33 -8.54
N TYR A 53 -4.20 20.49 -8.56
CA TYR A 53 -3.47 21.11 -7.44
C TYR A 53 -3.85 22.58 -7.26
N LEU A 54 -3.95 23.36 -8.34
CA LEU A 54 -4.36 24.77 -8.26
C LEU A 54 -5.76 24.93 -7.68
N LEU A 55 -6.71 24.08 -8.09
CA LEU A 55 -8.08 24.08 -7.55
C LEU A 55 -8.10 23.74 -6.06
N ILE A 56 -7.36 22.68 -5.65
CA ILE A 56 -7.32 22.25 -4.25
C ILE A 56 -6.64 23.31 -3.38
N ILE A 57 -5.51 23.89 -3.83
CA ILE A 57 -4.80 24.95 -3.12
C ILE A 57 -5.67 26.20 -3.02
N GLY A 58 -6.28 26.63 -4.13
CA GLY A 58 -7.18 27.78 -4.16
C GLY A 58 -8.36 27.61 -3.22
N TYR A 59 -8.96 26.42 -3.20
CA TYR A 59 -10.03 26.07 -2.27
C TYR A 59 -9.54 26.08 -0.81
N GLY A 60 -8.34 25.56 -0.54
CA GLY A 60 -7.72 25.62 0.78
C GLY A 60 -7.48 27.05 1.27
N ILE A 61 -7.03 27.94 0.39
CA ILE A 61 -6.88 29.39 0.68
C ILE A 61 -8.25 30.01 1.00
N TYR A 62 -9.27 29.72 0.20
CA TYR A 62 -10.64 30.19 0.46
C TYR A 62 -11.15 29.71 1.83
N LEU A 63 -10.97 28.43 2.17
CA LEU A 63 -11.37 27.89 3.48
C LEU A 63 -10.61 28.57 4.63
N LYS A 64 -9.34 28.88 4.44
CA LYS A 64 -8.53 29.60 5.44
C LYS A 64 -9.03 31.03 5.64
N GLN A 65 -9.27 31.78 4.56
CA GLN A 65 -9.77 33.15 4.59
C GLN A 65 -11.16 33.24 5.23
N THR A 66 -12.04 32.27 4.93
CA THR A 66 -13.40 32.21 5.50
C THR A 66 -13.46 31.58 6.88
N LYS A 67 -12.31 31.23 7.50
CA LYS A 67 -12.20 30.55 8.81
C LYS A 67 -12.96 29.21 8.87
N ARG A 68 -13.01 28.48 7.75
CA ARG A 68 -13.64 27.17 7.61
C ARG A 68 -12.63 26.01 7.48
N LEU A 69 -11.34 26.32 7.46
CA LEU A 69 -10.28 25.29 7.38
C LEU A 69 -10.15 24.56 8.72
N THR A 70 -10.99 23.56 8.93
CA THR A 70 -10.90 22.65 10.07
C THR A 70 -9.83 21.57 9.84
N PRO A 71 -9.37 20.84 10.87
CA PRO A 71 -8.48 19.69 10.69
C PRO A 71 -9.05 18.64 9.73
N GLU A 72 -10.35 18.38 9.77
CA GLU A 72 -11.03 17.43 8.88
C GLU A 72 -11.02 17.95 7.42
N ALA A 73 -11.25 19.26 7.23
CA ALA A 73 -11.15 19.89 5.91
C ALA A 73 -9.71 19.80 5.36
N LEU A 74 -8.71 20.05 6.19
CA LEU A 74 -7.30 19.91 5.81
C LEU A 74 -6.97 18.46 5.39
N ILE A 75 -7.45 17.45 6.12
CA ILE A 75 -7.27 16.04 5.76
C ILE A 75 -7.90 15.71 4.40
N VAL A 76 -9.09 16.23 4.13
CA VAL A 76 -9.75 16.08 2.82
C VAL A 76 -8.91 16.66 1.69
N LEU A 77 -8.38 17.89 1.88
CA LEU A 77 -7.51 18.52 0.87
C LEU A 77 -6.23 17.72 0.63
N ILE A 78 -5.60 17.21 1.70
CA ILE A 78 -4.42 16.35 1.60
C ILE A 78 -4.73 15.06 0.81
N PHE A 79 -5.85 14.39 1.10
CA PHE A 79 -6.25 13.20 0.35
C PHE A 79 -6.63 13.51 -1.10
N ALA A 80 -7.26 14.66 -1.36
CA ALA A 80 -7.54 15.10 -2.72
C ALA A 80 -6.26 15.32 -3.53
N MET A 81 -5.23 15.93 -2.94
CA MET A 81 -3.92 16.08 -3.61
C MET A 81 -3.28 14.73 -3.91
N GLY A 82 -3.31 13.79 -2.96
CA GLY A 82 -2.82 12.43 -3.19
C GLY A 82 -3.62 11.65 -4.24
N PHE A 83 -4.94 11.89 -4.35
CA PHE A 83 -5.76 11.33 -5.43
C PHE A 83 -5.32 11.88 -6.80
N VAL A 84 -5.14 13.21 -6.91
CA VAL A 84 -4.66 13.85 -8.14
C VAL A 84 -3.28 13.34 -8.53
N LEU A 85 -2.39 13.11 -7.55
CA LEU A 85 -1.07 12.53 -7.78
C LEU A 85 -1.17 11.13 -8.42
N ARG A 86 -1.95 10.24 -7.82
CA ARG A 86 -2.15 8.87 -8.33
C ARG A 86 -2.86 8.84 -9.66
N LEU A 87 -3.87 9.69 -9.84
CA LEU A 87 -4.54 9.84 -11.15
C LEU A 87 -3.56 10.29 -12.23
N GLY A 88 -2.71 11.30 -11.95
CA GLY A 88 -1.68 11.74 -12.88
C GLY A 88 -0.70 10.62 -13.22
N TYR A 89 -0.23 9.85 -12.24
CA TYR A 89 0.64 8.69 -12.45
C TYR A 89 0.00 7.67 -13.41
N VAL A 90 -1.27 7.34 -13.20
CA VAL A 90 -2.01 6.42 -14.08
C VAL A 90 -2.16 6.98 -15.51
N LEU A 91 -2.29 8.30 -15.67
CA LEU A 91 -2.46 8.93 -16.98
C LEU A 91 -1.18 8.98 -17.82
N TYR A 92 0.01 8.91 -17.23
CA TYR A 92 1.26 8.86 -17.98
C TYR A 92 1.95 7.50 -17.98
N THR A 93 1.38 6.50 -17.32
CA THR A 93 1.85 5.11 -17.36
C THR A 93 0.79 4.22 -18.00
N ASP A 94 1.20 3.30 -18.87
CA ASP A 94 0.30 2.28 -19.41
C ASP A 94 0.35 0.99 -18.58
N ILE A 95 -0.44 -0.02 -18.97
CA ILE A 95 -0.52 -1.29 -18.22
C ILE A 95 0.71 -2.19 -18.40
N ALA A 96 1.59 -1.91 -19.34
CA ALA A 96 2.79 -2.70 -19.63
C ALA A 96 4.05 -2.01 -19.11
N THR A 97 4.12 -0.68 -19.24
CA THR A 97 5.28 0.11 -18.84
C THR A 97 5.31 0.30 -17.33
N ARG A 98 6.47 0.05 -16.71
CA ARG A 98 6.70 0.26 -15.27
C ARG A 98 5.80 -0.54 -14.35
N GLN A 99 5.33 -1.68 -14.84
CA GLN A 99 4.47 -2.59 -14.10
C GLN A 99 5.28 -3.78 -13.60
N ASN A 100 5.26 -4.01 -12.30
CA ASN A 100 5.89 -5.19 -11.73
C ASN A 100 5.06 -6.43 -12.09
N ASP A 101 5.66 -7.37 -12.83
CA ASP A 101 5.11 -8.70 -13.12
C ASP A 101 3.76 -8.71 -13.87
N ALA A 102 3.33 -7.57 -14.46
CA ALA A 102 2.04 -7.48 -15.13
C ALA A 102 1.97 -8.32 -16.41
N GLY A 103 3.02 -8.29 -17.22
CA GLY A 103 3.08 -8.93 -18.54
C GLY A 103 2.32 -8.15 -19.61
N ILE A 104 2.31 -8.69 -20.83
CA ILE A 104 1.66 -8.08 -21.98
C ILE A 104 0.24 -8.60 -22.12
N PHE A 105 -0.73 -7.70 -22.31
CA PHE A 105 -2.12 -8.05 -22.60
C PHE A 105 -2.30 -8.22 -24.11
N GLU A 106 -2.34 -9.46 -24.54
CA GLU A 106 -2.52 -9.86 -25.94
C GLU A 106 -3.58 -10.97 -26.05
N GLU A 107 -4.51 -10.84 -26.99
CA GLU A 107 -5.59 -11.79 -27.19
C GLU A 107 -5.06 -13.20 -27.51
N GLY A 108 -5.60 -14.19 -26.77
CA GLY A 108 -5.19 -15.59 -26.91
C GLY A 108 -3.81 -15.92 -26.35
N ASN A 109 -3.09 -14.94 -25.83
CA ASN A 109 -1.80 -15.13 -25.19
C ASN A 109 -1.98 -15.31 -23.67
N TYR A 110 -1.90 -16.53 -23.21
CA TYR A 110 -2.03 -16.88 -21.79
C TYR A 110 -0.66 -17.12 -21.15
N ASN A 111 0.36 -16.38 -21.60
CA ASN A 111 1.71 -16.53 -21.09
C ASN A 111 1.82 -16.00 -19.67
N TYR A 112 2.52 -16.71 -18.90
CA TYR A 112 3.13 -16.66 -17.59
C TYR A 112 2.80 -15.51 -16.61
N PHE A 113 2.52 -14.30 -17.00
CA PHE A 113 2.35 -13.15 -16.11
C PHE A 113 0.90 -12.98 -15.61
N HIS A 114 0.66 -11.97 -14.77
CA HIS A 114 -0.68 -11.61 -14.31
C HIS A 114 -1.65 -11.37 -15.46
N SER A 115 -1.19 -10.75 -16.56
CA SER A 115 -2.00 -10.52 -17.77
C SER A 115 -2.54 -11.82 -18.36
N GLY A 116 -1.67 -12.81 -18.59
CA GLY A 116 -2.07 -14.12 -19.13
C GLY A 116 -3.06 -14.83 -18.22
N TYR A 117 -2.87 -14.76 -16.90
CA TYR A 117 -3.79 -15.35 -15.93
C TYR A 117 -5.17 -14.68 -15.96
N ILE A 118 -5.23 -13.33 -16.04
CA ILE A 118 -6.49 -12.56 -16.17
C ILE A 118 -7.20 -12.95 -17.46
N LEU A 119 -6.49 -12.96 -18.59
CA LEU A 119 -7.04 -13.31 -19.89
C LEU A 119 -7.55 -14.74 -19.93
N TYR A 120 -6.80 -15.71 -19.38
CA TYR A 120 -7.25 -17.09 -19.29
C TYR A 120 -8.59 -17.21 -18.57
N ILE A 121 -8.72 -16.60 -17.38
CA ILE A 121 -9.97 -16.64 -16.61
C ILE A 121 -11.11 -15.94 -17.36
N ARG A 122 -10.82 -14.79 -18.01
CA ARG A 122 -11.81 -14.06 -18.81
C ARG A 122 -12.40 -14.94 -19.93
N ASP A 123 -11.54 -15.65 -20.64
CA ASP A 123 -11.94 -16.37 -21.86
C ASP A 123 -12.53 -17.74 -21.56
N HIS A 124 -11.99 -18.45 -20.58
CA HIS A 124 -12.41 -19.81 -20.27
C HIS A 124 -13.43 -19.91 -19.11
N LEU A 125 -13.63 -18.82 -18.34
CA LEU A 125 -14.46 -18.79 -17.13
C LEU A 125 -14.09 -19.91 -16.12
N ALA A 126 -12.83 -20.29 -16.13
CA ALA A 126 -12.27 -21.39 -15.33
C ALA A 126 -10.86 -21.04 -14.86
N LEU A 127 -10.42 -21.69 -13.79
CA LEU A 127 -9.02 -21.62 -13.38
C LEU A 127 -8.17 -22.54 -14.28
N PRO A 128 -6.92 -22.16 -14.57
CA PRO A 128 -6.01 -22.99 -15.33
C PRO A 128 -5.87 -24.39 -14.73
N ALA A 129 -5.93 -25.38 -15.61
CA ALA A 129 -5.65 -26.77 -15.27
C ALA A 129 -4.17 -27.05 -15.52
N GLY A 130 -3.48 -27.66 -14.56
CA GLY A 130 -2.06 -28.01 -14.69
C GLY A 130 -1.26 -27.68 -13.43
N ASP A 131 0.01 -28.04 -13.47
CA ASP A 131 0.96 -27.78 -12.40
C ASP A 131 1.36 -26.30 -12.39
N VAL A 132 0.82 -25.57 -11.44
CA VAL A 132 1.04 -24.11 -11.30
C VAL A 132 2.51 -23.75 -11.06
N SER A 133 3.35 -24.70 -10.63
CA SER A 133 4.79 -24.43 -10.46
C SER A 133 5.55 -24.29 -11.79
N LYS A 134 4.89 -24.65 -12.90
CA LYS A 134 5.43 -24.59 -14.26
C LYS A 134 4.79 -23.47 -15.10
N MET A 135 4.00 -22.61 -14.48
CA MET A 135 3.13 -21.67 -15.19
C MET A 135 3.30 -20.23 -14.63
N GLY A 136 4.51 -19.70 -14.62
CA GLY A 136 4.78 -18.31 -14.23
C GLY A 136 4.04 -17.85 -12.96
N GLU A 137 3.25 -16.78 -13.07
CA GLU A 137 2.51 -16.19 -11.94
C GLU A 137 1.22 -16.96 -11.54
N TYR A 138 0.92 -18.09 -12.17
CA TYR A 138 -0.28 -18.90 -11.90
C TYR A 138 -0.25 -19.62 -10.55
N TYR A 139 0.89 -19.64 -9.86
CA TYR A 139 0.99 -20.12 -8.49
C TYR A 139 0.35 -19.15 -7.47
N HIS A 140 0.10 -17.90 -7.86
CA HIS A 140 -0.61 -16.95 -7.00
C HIS A 140 -2.09 -17.33 -6.83
N PRO A 141 -2.66 -17.16 -5.62
CA PRO A 141 -4.08 -17.34 -5.41
C PRO A 141 -4.91 -16.43 -6.32
N PRO A 142 -6.05 -16.91 -6.86
CA PRO A 142 -6.66 -16.35 -8.07
C PRO A 142 -7.57 -15.14 -7.88
N PHE A 143 -7.87 -14.68 -6.67
CA PHE A 143 -8.95 -13.72 -6.44
C PHE A 143 -8.76 -12.39 -7.18
N HIS A 144 -7.55 -11.84 -7.20
CA HIS A 144 -7.24 -10.64 -8.00
C HIS A 144 -7.57 -10.85 -9.48
N HIS A 145 -7.12 -11.95 -10.05
CA HIS A 145 -7.29 -12.27 -11.46
C HIS A 145 -8.76 -12.50 -11.83
N ILE A 146 -9.53 -13.15 -10.92
CA ILE A 146 -10.98 -13.31 -11.07
C ILE A 146 -11.69 -11.96 -11.09
N VAL A 147 -11.34 -11.04 -10.17
CA VAL A 147 -11.95 -9.70 -10.12
C VAL A 147 -11.62 -8.90 -11.38
N CYS A 148 -10.36 -8.93 -11.85
CA CYS A 148 -9.94 -8.26 -13.08
C CYS A 148 -10.64 -8.85 -14.32
N ALA A 149 -10.69 -10.18 -14.43
CA ALA A 149 -11.38 -10.87 -15.54
C ALA A 149 -12.88 -10.54 -15.57
N ALA A 150 -13.55 -10.58 -14.41
CA ALA A 150 -14.96 -10.20 -14.29
C ALA A 150 -15.20 -8.74 -14.69
N PHE A 151 -14.31 -7.83 -14.26
CA PHE A 151 -14.39 -6.43 -14.66
C PHE A 151 -14.26 -6.25 -16.16
N LEU A 152 -13.28 -6.90 -16.81
CA LEU A 152 -13.15 -6.84 -18.27
C LEU A 152 -14.40 -7.35 -18.99
N LYS A 153 -14.94 -8.51 -18.57
CA LYS A 153 -16.18 -9.05 -19.14
C LYS A 153 -17.35 -8.08 -19.03
N ILE A 154 -17.52 -7.43 -17.89
CA ILE A 154 -18.58 -6.44 -17.68
C ILE A 154 -18.32 -5.19 -18.54
N TYR A 155 -17.07 -4.72 -18.57
CA TYR A 155 -16.70 -3.52 -19.30
C TYR A 155 -16.85 -3.70 -20.83
N GLU A 156 -16.51 -4.87 -21.36
CA GLU A 156 -16.67 -5.24 -22.77
C GLU A 156 -18.14 -5.20 -23.25
N LEU A 157 -19.12 -5.32 -22.34
CA LEU A 157 -20.54 -5.14 -22.69
C LEU A 157 -20.88 -3.71 -23.16
N PHE A 158 -20.05 -2.75 -22.80
CA PHE A 158 -20.23 -1.33 -23.15
C PHE A 158 -19.35 -0.89 -24.33
N LEU A 159 -18.52 -1.81 -24.88
CA LEU A 159 -17.64 -1.55 -26.01
C LEU A 159 -18.23 -2.14 -27.31
N PRO A 160 -17.81 -1.65 -28.49
CA PRO A 160 -18.11 -2.30 -29.75
C PRO A 160 -17.64 -3.77 -29.76
N LYS A 161 -18.38 -4.64 -30.45
CA LYS A 161 -18.01 -6.07 -30.51
C LYS A 161 -16.59 -6.25 -31.06
N GLY A 162 -15.80 -7.07 -30.37
CA GLY A 162 -14.40 -7.37 -30.75
C GLY A 162 -13.43 -6.27 -30.36
N THR A 163 -13.85 -5.30 -29.57
CA THR A 163 -12.96 -4.27 -29.01
C THR A 163 -12.61 -4.61 -27.58
N HIS A 164 -11.33 -4.57 -27.24
CA HIS A 164 -10.82 -4.77 -25.89
C HIS A 164 -10.12 -3.51 -25.40
N ASN A 165 -10.29 -3.19 -24.12
CA ASN A 165 -9.64 -2.05 -23.49
C ASN A 165 -9.02 -2.47 -22.15
N TYR A 166 -7.83 -3.04 -22.24
CA TYR A 166 -7.09 -3.53 -21.06
C TYR A 166 -6.63 -2.40 -20.15
N GLU A 167 -6.39 -1.21 -20.70
CA GLU A 167 -6.04 -0.01 -19.94
C GLU A 167 -7.08 0.33 -18.89
N SER A 168 -8.34 -0.07 -19.09
CA SER A 168 -9.42 0.12 -18.12
C SER A 168 -9.16 -0.56 -16.77
N LEU A 169 -8.32 -1.60 -16.72
CA LEU A 169 -7.93 -2.28 -15.47
C LEU A 169 -7.22 -1.35 -14.49
N GLN A 170 -6.51 -0.33 -14.98
CA GLN A 170 -5.88 0.64 -14.08
C GLN A 170 -6.88 1.49 -13.29
N ALA A 171 -8.15 1.56 -13.72
CA ALA A 171 -9.20 2.16 -12.90
C ALA A 171 -9.44 1.37 -11.59
N LEU A 172 -9.36 0.02 -11.64
CA LEU A 172 -9.44 -0.81 -10.44
C LEU A 172 -8.24 -0.56 -9.52
N SER A 173 -7.03 -0.52 -10.09
CA SER A 173 -5.81 -0.27 -9.32
C SER A 173 -5.82 1.11 -8.67
N LEU A 174 -6.26 2.14 -9.39
CA LEU A 174 -6.46 3.48 -8.85
C LEU A 174 -7.48 3.49 -7.70
N LEU A 175 -8.59 2.77 -7.86
CA LEU A 175 -9.62 2.63 -6.84
C LEU A 175 -9.08 1.95 -5.57
N TRP A 176 -8.41 0.80 -5.73
CA TRP A 176 -7.86 0.03 -4.62
C TRP A 176 -6.77 0.80 -3.86
N ALA A 177 -5.86 1.48 -4.58
CA ALA A 177 -4.83 2.29 -3.95
C ALA A 177 -5.42 3.44 -3.11
N ASN A 178 -6.44 4.14 -3.64
CA ASN A 178 -7.10 5.20 -2.89
C ASN A 178 -7.90 4.67 -1.70
N PHE A 179 -8.60 3.56 -1.85
CA PHE A 179 -9.30 2.91 -0.75
C PHE A 179 -8.34 2.42 0.33
N SER A 180 -7.18 1.87 -0.06
CA SER A 180 -6.12 1.45 0.88
C SER A 180 -5.65 2.61 1.76
N VAL A 181 -5.37 3.78 1.16
CA VAL A 181 -4.96 4.98 1.92
C VAL A 181 -6.05 5.46 2.88
N ILE A 182 -7.34 5.40 2.46
CA ILE A 182 -8.47 5.77 3.31
C ILE A 182 -8.61 4.80 4.49
N VAL A 183 -8.53 3.49 4.24
CA VAL A 183 -8.62 2.47 5.29
C VAL A 183 -7.44 2.56 6.23
N LEU A 184 -6.21 2.68 5.70
CA LEU A 184 -5.00 2.89 6.49
C LEU A 184 -5.12 4.08 7.45
N TYR A 185 -5.66 5.20 6.98
CA TYR A 185 -5.93 6.35 7.86
C TYR A 185 -6.95 6.03 8.96
N LYS A 186 -8.00 5.25 8.63
CA LYS A 186 -9.00 4.82 9.61
C LYS A 186 -8.41 3.85 10.65
N ASP A 187 -7.51 2.95 10.24
CA ASP A 187 -6.77 2.06 11.14
C ASP A 187 -5.97 2.86 12.16
N ILE A 188 -5.19 3.82 11.68
CA ILE A 188 -4.35 4.68 12.52
C ILE A 188 -5.21 5.46 13.53
N LYS A 189 -6.35 5.99 13.09
CA LYS A 189 -7.30 6.66 14.00
C LYS A 189 -7.88 5.70 15.03
N LEU A 190 -8.21 4.48 14.62
CA LEU A 190 -8.80 3.48 15.50
C LEU A 190 -7.80 2.97 16.55
N ILE A 191 -6.51 2.91 16.22
CA ILE A 191 -5.43 2.62 17.17
C ILE A 191 -5.34 3.70 18.27
N GLY A 192 -5.77 4.92 17.97
CA GLY A 192 -5.88 5.99 18.96
C GLY A 192 -4.66 6.92 18.97
N ILE A 193 -4.49 7.67 17.89
CA ILE A 193 -3.53 8.78 17.81
C ILE A 193 -4.15 10.11 18.28
N ASN A 194 -3.33 11.06 18.65
CA ASN A 194 -3.77 12.40 19.01
C ASN A 194 -4.39 13.12 17.81
N ARG A 195 -5.46 13.90 18.05
CA ARG A 195 -6.16 14.64 16.98
C ARG A 195 -5.25 15.57 16.17
N GLU A 196 -4.28 16.19 16.84
CA GLU A 196 -3.31 17.08 16.20
C GLU A 196 -2.35 16.36 15.26
N SER A 197 -2.11 15.06 15.49
CA SER A 197 -1.28 14.22 14.63
C SER A 197 -2.04 13.71 13.38
N CYS A 198 -3.38 13.82 13.34
CA CYS A 198 -4.17 13.29 12.22
C CYS A 198 -3.82 13.93 10.86
N PRO A 199 -3.71 15.27 10.70
CA PRO A 199 -3.28 15.85 9.43
C PRO A 199 -1.84 15.50 9.05
N ILE A 200 -0.95 15.35 10.05
CA ILE A 200 0.46 14.98 9.86
C ILE A 200 0.56 13.59 9.24
N VAL A 201 -0.17 12.62 9.82
CA VAL A 201 -0.23 11.25 9.30
C VAL A 201 -0.91 11.19 7.95
N ALA A 202 -1.99 11.96 7.75
CA ALA A 202 -2.66 12.06 6.46
C ALA A 202 -1.68 12.51 5.36
N ALA A 203 -0.79 13.48 5.64
CA ALA A 203 0.25 13.91 4.70
C ALA A 203 1.23 12.78 4.39
N LEU A 204 1.75 12.06 5.40
CA LEU A 204 2.69 10.95 5.19
C LEU A 204 2.12 9.84 4.30
N ILE A 205 0.88 9.41 4.54
CA ILE A 205 0.31 8.27 3.83
C ILE A 205 -0.32 8.63 2.49
N SER A 206 -0.81 9.87 2.34
CA SER A 206 -1.54 10.27 1.13
C SER A 206 -0.66 10.37 -0.11
N ALA A 207 0.58 10.84 0.04
CA ALA A 207 1.56 10.91 -1.04
C ALA A 207 2.68 9.86 -0.90
N ALA A 208 2.43 8.79 -0.14
CA ALA A 208 3.40 7.70 -0.02
C ALA A 208 3.75 7.14 -1.41
N PRO A 209 5.03 7.19 -1.83
CA PRO A 209 5.46 6.82 -3.17
C PRO A 209 4.98 5.44 -3.61
N ILE A 210 5.12 4.44 -2.75
CA ILE A 210 4.67 3.07 -3.06
C ILE A 210 3.17 2.99 -3.38
N CYS A 211 2.31 3.79 -2.72
CA CYS A 211 0.87 3.84 -3.03
C CYS A 211 0.61 4.49 -4.39
N THR A 212 1.49 5.39 -4.84
CA THR A 212 1.43 5.99 -6.17
C THR A 212 1.83 4.98 -7.23
N ILE A 213 2.93 4.25 -7.05
CA ILE A 213 3.38 3.20 -7.96
C ILE A 213 2.30 2.10 -8.09
N LEU A 214 1.79 1.60 -6.97
CA LEU A 214 0.76 0.58 -6.97
C LEU A 214 -0.55 1.04 -7.65
N SER A 215 -0.85 2.35 -7.70
CA SER A 215 -2.07 2.83 -8.36
C SER A 215 -2.12 2.58 -9.86
N GLY A 216 -0.97 2.40 -10.51
CA GLY A 216 -0.87 2.02 -11.92
C GLY A 216 -0.70 0.52 -12.15
N SER A 217 -0.33 -0.25 -11.14
CA SER A 217 0.08 -1.65 -11.28
C SER A 217 -1.11 -2.61 -11.42
N ILE A 218 -1.01 -3.54 -12.38
CA ILE A 218 -1.99 -4.61 -12.60
C ILE A 218 -1.42 -5.92 -12.07
N ASN A 219 -1.18 -5.95 -10.77
CA ASN A 219 -0.75 -7.14 -10.06
C ASN A 219 -1.61 -7.35 -8.79
N ASN A 220 -1.42 -8.49 -8.14
CA ASN A 220 -2.21 -8.86 -6.96
C ASN A 220 -1.86 -8.05 -5.69
N ASP A 221 -0.81 -7.23 -5.70
CA ASP A 221 -0.37 -6.48 -4.52
C ASP A 221 -1.40 -5.46 -4.06
N ASN A 222 -1.94 -4.66 -5.00
CA ASN A 222 -2.80 -3.53 -4.65
C ASN A 222 -4.11 -3.97 -3.96
N LEU A 223 -4.79 -4.98 -4.52
CA LEU A 223 -5.99 -5.55 -3.90
C LEU A 223 -5.67 -6.24 -2.57
N SER A 224 -4.54 -6.94 -2.47
CA SER A 224 -4.13 -7.60 -1.23
C SER A 224 -3.90 -6.59 -0.10
N VAL A 225 -3.29 -5.43 -0.39
CA VAL A 225 -3.07 -4.34 0.56
C VAL A 225 -4.39 -3.74 1.05
N LEU A 226 -5.35 -3.51 0.15
CA LEU A 226 -6.68 -3.03 0.53
C LEU A 226 -7.39 -4.01 1.47
N LEU A 227 -7.38 -5.30 1.13
CA LEU A 227 -8.02 -6.34 1.94
C LEU A 227 -7.32 -6.51 3.28
N MET A 228 -6.00 -6.43 3.31
CA MET A 228 -5.19 -6.48 4.52
C MET A 228 -5.54 -5.36 5.51
N PHE A 229 -5.54 -4.10 5.07
CA PHE A 229 -5.94 -2.97 5.92
C PHE A 229 -7.41 -3.07 6.33
N THR A 230 -8.29 -3.52 5.44
CA THR A 230 -9.71 -3.75 5.77
C THR A 230 -9.87 -4.81 6.86
N ALA A 231 -9.08 -5.89 6.81
CA ALA A 231 -9.07 -6.94 7.83
C ALA A 231 -8.60 -6.40 9.19
N ILE A 232 -7.54 -5.59 9.19
CA ILE A 232 -7.00 -4.92 10.39
C ILE A 232 -8.06 -3.97 10.97
N TYR A 233 -8.71 -3.15 10.12
CA TYR A 233 -9.75 -2.23 10.56
C TYR A 233 -10.89 -2.92 11.31
N PHE A 234 -11.47 -3.95 10.70
CA PHE A 234 -12.57 -4.68 11.33
C PHE A 234 -12.11 -5.54 12.50
N GLY A 235 -10.89 -6.08 12.48
CA GLY A 235 -10.29 -6.80 13.61
C GLY A 235 -10.09 -5.89 14.83
N LEU A 236 -9.51 -4.71 14.64
CA LEU A 236 -9.37 -3.69 15.68
C LEU A 236 -10.73 -3.22 16.19
N LYS A 237 -11.68 -3.02 15.28
CA LYS A 237 -13.04 -2.61 15.64
C LYS A 237 -13.76 -3.69 16.46
N TRP A 238 -13.60 -4.97 16.10
CA TRP A 238 -14.11 -6.07 16.90
C TRP A 238 -13.43 -6.15 18.28
N PHE A 239 -12.13 -5.94 18.35
CA PHE A 239 -11.42 -5.91 19.61
C PHE A 239 -11.98 -4.83 20.57
N LYS A 240 -12.30 -3.64 20.06
CA LYS A 240 -12.80 -2.50 20.84
C LYS A 240 -14.29 -2.57 21.13
N GLU A 241 -15.09 -2.82 20.11
CA GLU A 241 -16.55 -2.69 20.17
C GLU A 241 -17.28 -4.05 20.23
N GLY A 242 -16.58 -5.14 19.85
CA GLY A 242 -17.21 -6.45 19.67
C GLY A 242 -18.06 -6.53 18.42
N GLY A 243 -19.09 -7.39 18.47
CA GLY A 243 -20.11 -7.55 17.42
C GLY A 243 -19.74 -8.53 16.33
N ILE A 244 -20.68 -9.44 16.01
CA ILE A 244 -20.48 -10.50 14.99
C ILE A 244 -20.16 -9.92 13.61
N ARG A 245 -20.76 -8.78 13.24
CA ARG A 245 -20.50 -8.12 11.95
C ARG A 245 -19.03 -7.78 11.77
N ASN A 246 -18.38 -7.24 12.80
CA ASN A 246 -16.99 -6.82 12.71
C ASN A 246 -16.05 -8.03 12.52
N ILE A 247 -16.28 -9.13 13.25
CA ILE A 247 -15.43 -10.32 13.12
C ILE A 247 -15.66 -11.03 11.77
N VAL A 248 -16.89 -11.09 11.26
CA VAL A 248 -17.21 -11.64 9.94
C VAL A 248 -16.54 -10.83 8.83
N LEU A 249 -16.63 -9.49 8.89
CA LEU A 249 -15.98 -8.63 7.90
C LEU A 249 -14.44 -8.73 7.95
N SER A 250 -13.86 -8.86 9.15
CA SER A 250 -12.43 -9.13 9.30
C SER A 250 -12.04 -10.48 8.72
N ALA A 251 -12.84 -11.54 8.97
CA ALA A 251 -12.61 -12.88 8.43
C ALA A 251 -12.71 -12.93 6.91
N LEU A 252 -13.73 -12.30 6.32
CA LEU A 252 -13.89 -12.21 4.87
C LEU A 252 -12.72 -11.45 4.23
N ALA A 253 -12.36 -10.29 4.80
CA ALA A 253 -11.25 -9.50 4.28
C ALA A 253 -9.90 -10.25 4.39
N THR A 254 -9.66 -10.99 5.48
CA THR A 254 -8.47 -11.83 5.64
C THR A 254 -8.48 -12.99 4.63
N GLY A 255 -9.60 -13.71 4.51
CA GLY A 255 -9.73 -14.87 3.61
C GLY A 255 -9.58 -14.48 2.14
N PHE A 256 -10.29 -13.44 1.67
CA PHE A 256 -10.12 -12.92 0.31
C PHE A 256 -8.73 -12.28 0.10
N GLY A 257 -8.17 -11.65 1.14
CA GLY A 257 -6.81 -11.15 1.11
C GLY A 257 -5.79 -12.26 0.88
N MET A 258 -5.88 -13.36 1.62
CA MET A 258 -5.03 -14.54 1.43
C MET A 258 -5.28 -15.21 0.07
N MET A 259 -6.54 -15.22 -0.39
CA MET A 259 -6.90 -15.71 -1.74
C MET A 259 -6.43 -14.76 -2.85
N THR A 260 -5.96 -13.55 -2.51
CA THR A 260 -5.26 -12.62 -3.41
C THR A 260 -3.75 -12.81 -3.32
N LYS A 261 -3.22 -12.85 -2.10
CA LYS A 261 -1.79 -13.03 -1.79
C LYS A 261 -1.65 -13.64 -0.40
N LEU A 262 -1.06 -14.83 -0.32
CA LEU A 262 -0.97 -15.59 0.94
C LEU A 262 -0.32 -14.79 2.08
N ALA A 263 0.62 -13.88 1.75
CA ALA A 263 1.31 -13.02 2.72
C ALA A 263 0.37 -12.15 3.59
N VAL A 264 -0.88 -11.90 3.17
CA VAL A 264 -1.88 -11.22 4.00
C VAL A 264 -2.12 -11.97 5.31
N GLY A 265 -1.95 -13.30 5.32
CA GLY A 265 -2.05 -14.12 6.52
C GLY A 265 -1.07 -13.75 7.65
N LEU A 266 -0.01 -12.98 7.37
CA LEU A 266 0.93 -12.51 8.40
C LEU A 266 0.27 -11.59 9.44
N ILE A 267 -0.86 -10.95 9.11
CA ILE A 267 -1.63 -10.17 10.10
C ILE A 267 -2.16 -11.03 11.25
N ALA A 268 -2.24 -12.36 11.07
CA ALA A 268 -2.72 -13.28 12.09
C ALA A 268 -1.90 -13.21 13.39
N PHE A 269 -0.61 -12.88 13.33
CA PHE A 269 0.22 -12.72 14.54
C PHE A 269 -0.25 -11.53 15.37
N SER A 270 -0.52 -10.42 14.75
CA SER A 270 -0.93 -9.17 15.38
C SER A 270 -2.42 -9.21 15.79
N LEU A 271 -3.31 -9.57 14.87
CA LEU A 271 -4.75 -9.68 15.16
C LEU A 271 -5.05 -10.84 16.11
N GLY A 272 -4.39 -12.00 15.94
CA GLY A 272 -4.51 -13.16 16.84
C GLY A 272 -4.12 -12.81 18.25
N PHE A 273 -3.05 -12.04 18.45
CA PHE A 273 -2.69 -11.50 19.76
C PHE A 273 -3.85 -10.71 20.38
N LEU A 274 -4.44 -9.75 19.65
CA LEU A 274 -5.58 -8.96 20.15
C LEU A 274 -6.81 -9.84 20.45
N PHE A 275 -7.06 -10.83 19.59
CA PHE A 275 -8.19 -11.76 19.75
C PHE A 275 -8.03 -12.61 21.01
N ILE A 276 -6.82 -13.12 21.29
CA ILE A 276 -6.49 -13.86 22.51
C ILE A 276 -6.64 -12.97 23.73
N VAL A 277 -6.12 -11.74 23.68
CA VAL A 277 -6.24 -10.77 24.78
C VAL A 277 -7.72 -10.49 25.10
N LYS A 278 -8.55 -10.28 24.07
CA LYS A 278 -9.99 -10.07 24.25
C LYS A 278 -10.66 -11.28 24.88
N LEU A 279 -10.38 -12.47 24.38
CA LEU A 279 -10.93 -13.72 24.91
C LEU A 279 -10.58 -13.90 26.39
N ILE A 280 -9.30 -13.69 26.77
CA ILE A 280 -8.86 -13.79 28.17
C ILE A 280 -9.56 -12.75 29.06
N LYS A 281 -9.71 -11.51 28.58
CA LYS A 281 -10.41 -10.45 29.32
C LYS A 281 -11.88 -10.81 29.56
N ASP A 282 -12.58 -11.32 28.53
CA ASP A 282 -13.99 -11.63 28.60
C ASP A 282 -14.26 -12.87 29.47
N ILE A 283 -13.38 -13.88 29.46
CA ILE A 283 -13.43 -15.05 30.35
C ILE A 283 -13.20 -14.61 31.81
N ARG A 284 -12.13 -13.84 32.09
CA ARG A 284 -11.81 -13.39 33.43
C ARG A 284 -12.88 -12.45 34.00
N GLY A 285 -13.46 -11.61 33.17
CA GLY A 285 -14.55 -10.70 33.54
C GLY A 285 -15.88 -11.40 33.78
N ARG A 286 -15.99 -12.74 33.60
CA ARG A 286 -17.23 -13.54 33.66
C ARG A 286 -18.37 -12.95 32.83
N LYS A 287 -18.04 -12.26 31.71
CA LYS A 287 -19.01 -11.61 30.85
C LYS A 287 -19.34 -12.51 29.65
N GLU A 288 -18.76 -12.29 28.50
CA GLU A 288 -19.17 -12.90 27.24
C GLU A 288 -18.11 -13.90 26.69
N GLY A 289 -17.37 -14.62 27.55
CA GLY A 289 -16.26 -15.48 27.10
C GLY A 289 -16.67 -16.51 26.05
N LEU A 290 -17.82 -17.19 26.22
CA LEU A 290 -18.34 -18.14 25.24
C LEU A 290 -18.70 -17.45 23.91
N ARG A 291 -19.36 -16.30 23.97
CA ARG A 291 -19.71 -15.52 22.76
C ARG A 291 -18.47 -15.06 22.01
N THR A 292 -17.44 -14.59 22.73
CA THR A 292 -16.15 -14.20 22.16
C THR A 292 -15.47 -15.40 21.53
N PHE A 293 -15.45 -16.55 22.18
CA PHE A 293 -14.90 -17.78 21.60
C PHE A 293 -15.65 -18.20 20.34
N LEU A 294 -16.99 -18.21 20.34
CA LEU A 294 -17.80 -18.53 19.16
C LEU A 294 -17.54 -17.55 18.00
N ASN A 295 -17.34 -16.27 18.28
CA ASN A 295 -16.95 -15.30 17.25
C ASN A 295 -15.60 -15.64 16.62
N LEU A 296 -14.63 -16.13 17.39
CA LEU A 296 -13.34 -16.60 16.85
C LEU A 296 -13.47 -17.87 16.05
N VAL A 297 -14.36 -18.78 16.45
CA VAL A 297 -14.70 -19.96 15.64
C VAL A 297 -15.30 -19.54 14.30
N VAL A 298 -16.23 -18.58 14.29
CA VAL A 298 -16.79 -18.01 13.05
C VAL A 298 -15.70 -17.39 12.18
N PHE A 299 -14.76 -16.65 12.77
CA PHE A 299 -13.61 -16.10 12.05
C PHE A 299 -12.82 -17.22 11.35
N GLY A 300 -12.45 -18.29 12.08
CA GLY A 300 -11.68 -19.41 11.54
C GLY A 300 -12.43 -20.16 10.43
N VAL A 301 -13.72 -20.44 10.63
CA VAL A 301 -14.57 -21.15 9.66
C VAL A 301 -14.75 -20.38 8.34
N ILE A 302 -14.72 -19.05 8.38
CA ILE A 302 -14.79 -18.22 7.18
C ILE A 302 -13.39 -18.04 6.56
N CYS A 303 -12.42 -17.64 7.37
CA CYS A 303 -11.09 -17.24 6.88
C CYS A 303 -10.29 -18.41 6.31
N ALA A 304 -10.26 -19.56 7.01
CA ALA A 304 -9.40 -20.68 6.62
C ALA A 304 -9.83 -21.31 5.28
N PRO A 305 -11.11 -21.65 5.02
CA PRO A 305 -11.51 -22.17 3.72
C PRO A 305 -11.25 -21.16 2.60
N LEU A 306 -11.60 -19.88 2.78
CA LEU A 306 -11.39 -18.86 1.75
C LEU A 306 -9.91 -18.63 1.46
N GLY A 307 -9.08 -18.59 2.51
CA GLY A 307 -7.67 -18.22 2.37
C GLY A 307 -6.74 -19.35 1.94
N LEU A 308 -7.12 -20.62 2.18
CA LEU A 308 -6.21 -21.74 2.02
C LEU A 308 -6.62 -22.76 0.95
N TRP A 309 -7.85 -22.69 0.42
CA TRP A 309 -8.35 -23.72 -0.51
C TRP A 309 -7.47 -23.88 -1.76
N PHE A 310 -6.95 -22.76 -2.30
CA PHE A 310 -6.13 -22.79 -3.51
C PHE A 310 -4.79 -23.47 -3.25
N GLU A 311 -4.15 -23.13 -2.14
CA GLU A 311 -2.89 -23.76 -1.72
C GLU A 311 -3.07 -25.24 -1.42
N ILE A 312 -4.16 -25.59 -0.73
CA ILE A 312 -4.51 -26.99 -0.45
C ILE A 312 -4.77 -27.75 -1.76
N ARG A 313 -5.53 -27.16 -2.71
CA ARG A 313 -5.75 -27.74 -4.04
C ARG A 313 -4.42 -28.03 -4.75
N ASN A 314 -3.52 -27.05 -4.77
CA ASN A 314 -2.23 -27.17 -5.46
C ASN A 314 -1.34 -28.23 -4.78
N TYR A 315 -1.34 -28.29 -3.46
CA TYR A 315 -0.62 -29.33 -2.74
C TYR A 315 -1.20 -30.73 -3.00
N LEU A 316 -2.50 -30.90 -2.96
CA LEU A 316 -3.15 -32.21 -3.19
C LEU A 316 -2.94 -32.71 -4.61
N ASN A 317 -3.11 -31.85 -5.62
CA ASN A 317 -3.07 -32.23 -7.02
C ASN A 317 -1.65 -32.33 -7.57
N TYR A 318 -0.77 -31.39 -7.19
CA TYR A 318 0.54 -31.21 -7.82
C TYR A 318 1.72 -31.30 -6.85
N LYS A 319 1.47 -31.48 -5.55
CA LYS A 319 2.49 -31.48 -4.48
C LYS A 319 3.27 -30.16 -4.37
N VAL A 320 2.70 -29.07 -4.86
CA VAL A 320 3.29 -27.73 -4.73
C VAL A 320 3.21 -27.29 -3.27
N PRO A 321 4.33 -26.90 -2.64
CA PRO A 321 4.33 -26.43 -1.25
C PRO A 321 3.46 -25.18 -1.05
N VAL A 322 2.78 -25.06 0.09
CA VAL A 322 1.92 -23.91 0.43
C VAL A 322 2.65 -22.57 0.34
N THR A 323 3.97 -22.56 0.58
CA THR A 323 4.81 -21.35 0.49
C THR A 323 5.66 -21.33 -0.77
N TYR A 324 5.18 -21.95 -1.84
CA TYR A 324 5.88 -21.95 -3.12
C TYR A 324 5.90 -20.55 -3.72
N VAL A 325 7.07 -20.16 -4.22
CA VAL A 325 7.28 -18.97 -5.06
C VAL A 325 8.22 -19.40 -6.17
N LEU A 326 7.97 -18.95 -7.38
CA LEU A 326 8.86 -19.20 -8.50
C LEU A 326 10.22 -18.54 -8.25
N LEU A 327 11.30 -19.29 -8.44
CA LEU A 327 12.64 -18.74 -8.40
C LEU A 327 12.91 -18.01 -9.72
N SER A 328 13.46 -16.82 -9.62
CA SER A 328 13.94 -16.08 -10.79
C SER A 328 15.23 -16.75 -11.29
N ASP A 329 15.32 -16.98 -12.59
CA ASP A 329 16.54 -17.46 -13.25
C ASP A 329 17.50 -16.31 -13.61
N ASN A 330 17.17 -15.08 -13.24
CA ASN A 330 17.96 -13.91 -13.56
C ASN A 330 19.25 -13.85 -12.71
N ILE A 331 20.35 -14.27 -13.33
CA ILE A 331 21.69 -14.30 -12.69
C ILE A 331 22.19 -12.92 -12.24
N TYR A 332 21.74 -11.84 -12.89
CA TYR A 332 22.14 -10.48 -12.53
C TYR A 332 21.51 -10.02 -11.21
N GLN A 333 20.37 -10.57 -10.85
CA GLN A 333 19.68 -10.27 -9.60
C GLN A 333 20.09 -11.21 -8.46
N ASP A 334 20.84 -12.28 -8.72
CA ASP A 334 21.26 -13.22 -7.69
C ASP A 334 22.29 -12.59 -6.74
N VAL A 335 21.90 -12.48 -5.46
CA VAL A 335 22.72 -11.97 -4.35
C VAL A 335 23.14 -13.05 -3.36
N SER A 336 23.03 -14.34 -3.74
CA SER A 336 23.41 -15.48 -2.89
C SER A 336 24.89 -15.49 -2.52
N ARG A 337 25.75 -14.86 -3.35
CA ARG A 337 27.19 -14.70 -3.11
C ARG A 337 27.54 -13.84 -1.89
N TYR A 338 26.61 -12.99 -1.43
CA TYR A 338 26.84 -12.13 -0.27
C TYR A 338 26.49 -12.84 1.03
N THR A 339 27.35 -12.72 2.04
CA THR A 339 27.12 -13.31 3.35
C THR A 339 25.89 -12.71 4.05
N PRO A 340 25.24 -13.43 4.98
CA PRO A 340 24.15 -12.89 5.78
C PRO A 340 24.50 -11.56 6.47
N ALA A 341 25.73 -11.43 6.97
CA ALA A 341 26.20 -10.20 7.60
C ALA A 341 26.25 -9.01 6.62
N GLN A 342 26.73 -9.24 5.40
CA GLN A 342 26.73 -8.22 4.35
C GLN A 342 25.29 -7.84 3.95
N ARG A 343 24.42 -8.82 3.80
CA ARG A 343 23.00 -8.57 3.41
C ARG A 343 22.19 -7.85 4.49
N LEU A 344 22.58 -7.94 5.76
CA LEU A 344 21.91 -7.25 6.86
C LEU A 344 22.59 -5.91 7.21
N PHE A 345 23.93 -5.87 7.21
CA PHE A 345 24.71 -4.76 7.78
C PHE A 345 25.70 -4.13 6.79
N GLY A 346 25.82 -4.64 5.57
CA GLY A 346 26.67 -4.04 4.56
C GLY A 346 26.09 -2.74 4.03
N PHE A 347 26.90 -1.67 4.02
CA PHE A 347 26.47 -0.35 3.53
C PHE A 347 26.97 -0.03 2.11
N TYR A 348 27.56 -1.00 1.43
CA TYR A 348 27.94 -0.82 0.04
C TYR A 348 26.69 -0.67 -0.82
N GLY A 349 26.64 0.32 -1.72
CA GLY A 349 25.44 0.63 -2.50
C GLY A 349 24.46 1.60 -1.82
N PHE A 350 24.89 2.25 -0.70
CA PHE A 350 24.23 3.43 -0.15
C PHE A 350 25.09 4.69 -0.28
N PRO A 351 25.74 4.93 -1.41
CA PRO A 351 26.36 6.22 -1.65
C PRO A 351 25.27 7.23 -1.97
N ILE A 352 25.56 8.45 -1.67
CA ILE A 352 24.75 9.63 -2.04
C ILE A 352 24.40 9.64 -3.54
N GLU A 353 25.23 9.00 -4.35
CA GLU A 353 25.11 8.93 -5.82
C GLU A 353 24.23 7.78 -6.34
N ASP A 354 23.85 6.80 -5.51
CA ASP A 354 23.16 5.58 -5.94
C ASP A 354 21.91 5.27 -5.12
N TYR A 355 20.94 6.16 -5.17
CA TYR A 355 19.69 6.07 -4.39
C TYR A 355 18.55 5.37 -5.13
N TYR A 356 18.66 5.14 -6.43
CA TYR A 356 17.79 4.24 -7.16
C TYR A 356 18.20 2.79 -7.00
N ILE A 357 17.27 1.87 -7.23
CA ILE A 357 17.57 0.43 -7.15
C ILE A 357 18.55 0.05 -8.27
N ASN A 358 19.46 -0.86 -7.94
CA ASN A 358 20.41 -1.42 -8.87
C ASN A 358 20.17 -2.92 -9.02
N LEU A 359 19.60 -3.31 -10.15
CA LEU A 359 19.21 -4.69 -10.43
C LEU A 359 20.35 -5.57 -10.97
N GLY A 360 21.56 -5.00 -11.08
CA GLY A 360 22.75 -5.76 -11.43
C GLY A 360 23.10 -5.78 -12.91
N SER A 361 22.37 -5.09 -13.79
CA SER A 361 22.64 -5.04 -15.23
C SER A 361 23.98 -4.40 -15.59
N ASP A 362 24.48 -3.53 -14.74
CA ASP A 362 25.77 -2.81 -14.88
C ASP A 362 26.88 -3.36 -13.95
N GLY A 363 26.67 -4.54 -13.38
CA GLY A 363 27.62 -5.20 -12.48
C GLY A 363 27.56 -4.73 -11.03
N GLN A 364 26.76 -3.73 -10.72
CA GLN A 364 26.48 -3.30 -9.36
C GLN A 364 25.13 -3.90 -8.89
N GLN A 365 25.06 -4.34 -7.64
CA GLN A 365 23.89 -5.01 -7.08
C GLN A 365 23.52 -4.47 -5.71
N ASP A 366 22.26 -4.15 -5.50
CA ASP A 366 21.72 -3.84 -4.19
C ASP A 366 21.48 -5.15 -3.41
N TYR A 367 22.42 -5.53 -2.57
CA TYR A 367 22.36 -6.76 -1.78
C TYR A 367 21.86 -6.58 -0.34
N ASN A 368 21.91 -5.35 0.19
CA ASN A 368 21.44 -5.08 1.55
C ASN A 368 19.91 -5.00 1.60
N ILE A 369 19.29 -5.85 2.45
CA ILE A 369 17.83 -5.99 2.54
C ILE A 369 17.15 -4.67 2.91
N PHE A 370 17.69 -3.92 3.88
CA PHE A 370 17.03 -2.70 4.37
C PHE A 370 17.24 -1.52 3.43
N ILE A 371 18.42 -1.41 2.81
CA ILE A 371 18.70 -0.37 1.82
C ILE A 371 17.82 -0.56 0.59
N THR A 372 17.74 -1.80 0.07
CA THR A 372 16.87 -2.14 -1.06
C THR A 372 15.40 -1.86 -0.73
N LEU A 373 14.97 -2.18 0.50
CA LEU A 373 13.61 -1.88 0.96
C LEU A 373 13.31 -0.37 0.96
N ILE A 374 14.25 0.46 1.39
CA ILE A 374 14.10 1.93 1.37
C ILE A 374 13.99 2.44 -0.07
N LYS A 375 14.89 2.01 -0.95
CA LYS A 375 14.91 2.41 -2.36
C LYS A 375 13.61 2.03 -3.06
N THR A 376 13.18 0.78 -2.93
CA THR A 376 11.93 0.30 -3.54
C THR A 376 10.67 0.93 -2.94
N GLY A 377 10.71 1.36 -1.69
CA GLY A 377 9.62 2.10 -1.04
C GLY A 377 9.43 3.51 -1.59
N LEU A 378 10.50 4.12 -2.09
CA LEU A 378 10.48 5.47 -2.67
C LEU A 378 10.32 5.48 -4.18
N PHE A 379 11.02 4.61 -4.89
CA PHE A 379 11.17 4.70 -6.35
C PHE A 379 10.67 3.44 -7.08
N GLY A 380 10.27 2.38 -6.35
CA GLY A 380 9.97 1.09 -6.99
C GLY A 380 11.22 0.56 -7.70
N GLU A 381 11.05 0.24 -8.96
CA GLU A 381 12.14 -0.18 -9.86
C GLU A 381 12.55 0.93 -10.85
N GLU A 382 12.02 2.16 -10.64
CA GLU A 382 12.38 3.31 -11.47
C GLU A 382 13.85 3.70 -11.29
N ASN A 383 14.48 4.06 -12.39
CA ASN A 383 15.85 4.56 -12.42
C ASN A 383 15.93 5.79 -13.33
N CYS A 384 16.00 6.96 -12.72
CA CYS A 384 16.03 8.25 -13.43
C CYS A 384 17.36 8.99 -13.20
N ARG A 385 18.48 8.26 -13.12
CA ARG A 385 19.82 8.82 -12.82
C ARG A 385 20.27 9.84 -13.85
N ASP A 386 19.93 9.65 -15.11
CA ASP A 386 20.41 10.46 -16.21
C ASP A 386 19.73 11.83 -16.32
N ASP A 387 18.60 12.03 -15.63
CA ASP A 387 17.92 13.32 -15.57
C ASP A 387 18.33 14.10 -14.31
N PHE A 388 18.88 15.29 -14.52
CA PHE A 388 19.38 16.14 -13.43
C PHE A 388 18.30 16.55 -12.43
N LEU A 389 17.09 16.90 -12.92
CA LEU A 389 16.00 17.33 -12.05
C LEU A 389 15.45 16.17 -11.23
N MET A 390 15.27 15.00 -11.86
CA MET A 390 14.87 13.79 -11.20
C MET A 390 15.90 13.35 -10.17
N SER A 391 17.18 13.45 -10.50
CA SER A 391 18.29 13.12 -9.61
C SER A 391 18.28 13.98 -8.35
N ILE A 392 18.19 15.30 -8.47
CA ILE A 392 18.17 16.19 -7.29
C ILE A 392 16.91 15.96 -6.44
N THR A 393 15.74 15.91 -7.07
CA THR A 393 14.48 15.75 -6.33
C THR A 393 14.40 14.38 -5.66
N GLY A 394 14.87 13.31 -6.34
CA GLY A 394 14.96 11.97 -5.77
C GLY A 394 15.88 11.91 -4.56
N TYR A 395 17.06 12.54 -4.66
CA TYR A 395 18.00 12.60 -3.56
C TYR A 395 17.43 13.34 -2.33
N ILE A 396 16.81 14.50 -2.53
CA ILE A 396 16.20 15.25 -1.43
C ILE A 396 15.02 14.44 -0.83
N LEU A 397 14.23 13.75 -1.66
CA LEU A 397 13.16 12.88 -1.21
C LEU A 397 13.69 11.71 -0.35
N LEU A 398 14.82 11.10 -0.74
CA LEU A 398 15.48 10.07 0.06
C LEU A 398 15.89 10.62 1.42
N LEU A 399 16.57 11.77 1.46
CA LEU A 399 17.04 12.35 2.73
C LEU A 399 15.88 12.62 3.69
N ILE A 400 14.78 13.19 3.22
CA ILE A 400 13.63 13.45 4.08
C ILE A 400 12.93 12.15 4.50
N PHE A 401 12.91 11.13 3.65
CA PHE A 401 12.36 9.82 4.00
C PHE A 401 13.18 9.12 5.08
N LEU A 402 14.50 9.22 5.03
CA LEU A 402 15.37 8.72 6.11
C LEU A 402 15.06 9.40 7.45
N VAL A 403 14.78 10.70 7.43
CA VAL A 403 14.31 11.42 8.64
C VAL A 403 12.95 10.88 9.10
N VAL A 404 12.01 10.63 8.18
CA VAL A 404 10.70 10.02 8.52
C VAL A 404 10.89 8.65 9.17
N ILE A 405 11.77 7.79 8.62
CA ILE A 405 12.09 6.48 9.20
C ILE A 405 12.72 6.63 10.59
N ALA A 406 13.67 7.55 10.76
CA ALA A 406 14.32 7.78 12.05
C ALA A 406 13.32 8.24 13.12
N VAL A 407 12.38 9.13 12.78
CA VAL A 407 11.30 9.56 13.69
C VAL A 407 10.36 8.40 14.00
N ALA A 408 10.00 7.57 13.02
CA ALA A 408 9.17 6.39 13.25
C ALA A 408 9.87 5.36 14.16
N ALA A 409 11.17 5.10 13.94
CA ALA A 409 11.95 4.21 14.80
C ALA A 409 12.06 4.73 16.25
N ALA A 410 12.34 6.03 16.41
CA ALA A 410 12.29 6.68 17.72
C ALA A 410 10.90 6.56 18.36
N GLY A 411 9.84 6.66 17.55
CA GLY A 411 8.45 6.49 17.96
C GLY A 411 8.14 5.07 18.44
N MET A 412 8.69 4.05 17.78
CA MET A 412 8.57 2.67 18.24
C MET A 412 9.23 2.48 19.60
N ILE A 413 10.47 2.95 19.75
CA ILE A 413 11.19 2.90 21.05
C ILE A 413 10.41 3.62 22.15
N TYR A 414 9.96 4.85 21.86
CA TYR A 414 9.16 5.64 22.78
C TYR A 414 7.86 4.92 23.16
N THR A 415 7.20 4.29 22.20
CA THR A 415 5.98 3.52 22.45
C THR A 415 6.24 2.37 23.40
N VAL A 416 7.29 1.57 23.17
CA VAL A 416 7.68 0.45 24.03
C VAL A 416 7.99 0.92 25.45
N LEU A 417 8.76 2.01 25.59
CA LEU A 417 9.14 2.57 26.90
C LEU A 417 7.95 3.16 27.67
N THR A 418 6.89 3.59 26.97
CA THR A 418 5.73 4.25 27.58
C THR A 418 4.45 3.40 27.58
N LEU A 419 4.51 2.14 27.16
CA LEU A 419 3.36 1.24 27.01
C LEU A 419 2.39 1.27 28.20
N LYS A 420 2.90 1.08 29.43
CA LYS A 420 2.08 0.99 30.65
C LYS A 420 1.29 2.28 30.98
N LYS A 421 1.61 3.38 30.33
CA LYS A 421 1.00 4.71 30.57
C LYS A 421 -0.07 5.06 29.53
N ARG A 422 -0.42 4.14 28.62
CA ARG A 422 -1.27 4.41 27.46
C ARG A 422 -2.59 3.66 27.52
N ASP A 423 -3.65 4.33 27.15
CA ASP A 423 -4.97 3.70 26.97
C ASP A 423 -4.98 2.69 25.80
N SER A 424 -4.12 2.92 24.79
CA SER A 424 -3.92 2.03 23.62
C SER A 424 -2.88 0.93 23.86
N PHE A 425 -2.68 0.48 25.08
CA PHE A 425 -1.64 -0.49 25.48
C PHE A 425 -1.62 -1.74 24.58
N TRP A 426 -2.76 -2.37 24.36
CA TRP A 426 -2.85 -3.62 23.60
C TRP A 426 -2.69 -3.41 22.09
N GLU A 427 -3.25 -2.31 21.58
CA GLU A 427 -3.10 -1.90 20.20
C GLU A 427 -1.64 -1.54 19.88
N ASP A 428 -0.96 -0.86 20.79
CA ASP A 428 0.46 -0.51 20.62
C ASP A 428 1.35 -1.76 20.60
N ILE A 429 1.10 -2.75 21.49
CA ILE A 429 1.80 -4.05 21.44
C ILE A 429 1.52 -4.77 20.12
N SER A 430 0.27 -4.78 19.66
CA SER A 430 -0.13 -5.37 18.39
C SER A 430 0.63 -4.75 17.21
N MET A 431 0.85 -3.42 17.22
CA MET A 431 1.66 -2.73 16.19
C MET A 431 3.14 -3.13 16.26
N VAL A 432 3.70 -3.29 17.45
CA VAL A 432 5.08 -3.78 17.63
C VAL A 432 5.21 -5.21 17.09
N ILE A 433 4.28 -6.11 17.45
CA ILE A 433 4.24 -7.49 16.93
C ILE A 433 4.17 -7.47 15.39
N MET A 434 3.29 -6.65 14.81
CA MET A 434 3.13 -6.53 13.37
C MET A 434 4.43 -6.07 12.70
N CYS A 435 5.08 -5.04 13.23
CA CYS A 435 6.34 -4.53 12.71
C CYS A 435 7.44 -5.59 12.74
N VAL A 436 7.63 -6.25 13.88
CA VAL A 436 8.65 -7.30 14.07
C VAL A 436 8.37 -8.51 13.17
N THR A 437 7.12 -8.97 13.12
CA THR A 437 6.72 -10.09 12.24
C THR A 437 7.03 -9.77 10.78
N GLN A 438 6.74 -8.56 10.34
CA GLN A 438 6.96 -8.16 8.95
C GLN A 438 8.46 -8.11 8.60
N ILE A 439 9.29 -7.55 9.50
CA ILE A 439 10.75 -7.50 9.31
C ILE A 439 11.34 -8.91 9.28
N ILE A 440 10.95 -9.79 10.21
CA ILE A 440 11.41 -11.18 10.26
C ILE A 440 10.98 -11.91 8.97
N SER A 441 9.71 -11.79 8.59
CA SER A 441 9.18 -12.46 7.39
C SER A 441 9.92 -12.03 6.12
N LEU A 442 10.13 -10.72 5.92
CA LEU A 442 10.90 -10.21 4.78
C LEU A 442 12.33 -10.74 4.80
N THR A 443 12.99 -10.70 5.95
CA THR A 443 14.38 -11.16 6.09
C THR A 443 14.49 -12.65 5.76
N MET A 444 13.59 -13.48 6.30
CA MET A 444 13.55 -14.91 5.98
C MET A 444 13.26 -15.17 4.50
N PHE A 445 12.33 -14.42 3.92
CA PHE A 445 12.00 -14.51 2.49
C PHE A 445 13.20 -14.15 1.62
N ALA A 446 13.85 -13.03 1.90
CA ALA A 446 15.03 -12.57 1.17
C ALA A 446 16.21 -13.56 1.26
N PHE A 447 16.39 -14.28 2.38
CA PHE A 447 17.41 -15.32 2.48
C PHE A 447 17.03 -16.59 1.74
N LYS A 448 15.75 -16.97 1.76
CA LYS A 448 15.26 -18.15 1.05
C LYS A 448 15.27 -17.97 -0.48
N TYR A 449 14.99 -16.75 -0.93
CA TYR A 449 14.96 -16.34 -2.34
C TYR A 449 15.95 -15.20 -2.54
N PRO A 450 17.25 -15.51 -2.75
CA PRO A 450 18.32 -14.52 -2.71
C PRO A 450 18.43 -13.71 -4.01
N HIS A 451 17.34 -13.07 -4.41
CA HIS A 451 17.27 -12.19 -5.58
C HIS A 451 16.86 -10.78 -5.14
N ILE A 452 17.32 -9.75 -5.87
CA ILE A 452 17.00 -8.35 -5.57
C ILE A 452 15.49 -8.12 -5.65
N CYS A 453 14.80 -8.67 -6.65
CA CYS A 453 13.35 -8.57 -6.83
C CYS A 453 12.54 -9.16 -5.65
N SER A 454 13.14 -10.06 -4.85
CA SER A 454 12.53 -10.59 -3.63
C SER A 454 12.49 -9.56 -2.48
N ILE A 455 13.12 -8.41 -2.63
CA ILE A 455 13.22 -7.37 -1.61
C ILE A 455 12.51 -6.11 -2.14
N HIS A 456 11.19 -6.07 -1.99
CA HIS A 456 10.42 -4.92 -2.43
C HIS A 456 9.45 -4.44 -1.34
N PHE A 457 9.31 -3.12 -1.18
CA PHE A 457 8.46 -2.54 -0.14
C PHE A 457 6.98 -2.95 -0.28
N ARG A 458 6.50 -3.22 -1.51
CA ARG A 458 5.14 -3.72 -1.77
C ARG A 458 4.79 -4.99 -1.00
N PHE A 459 5.78 -5.81 -0.63
CA PHE A 459 5.60 -7.02 0.18
C PHE A 459 5.45 -6.73 1.68
N THR A 460 5.75 -5.51 2.10
CA THR A 460 5.85 -5.10 3.52
C THR A 460 4.96 -3.91 3.88
N MET A 461 3.83 -3.75 3.19
CA MET A 461 2.93 -2.59 3.35
C MET A 461 2.40 -2.41 4.79
N MET A 462 2.44 -3.45 5.62
CA MET A 462 2.17 -3.32 7.07
C MET A 462 3.14 -2.37 7.75
N LEU A 463 4.39 -2.23 7.26
CA LEU A 463 5.35 -1.27 7.80
C LEU A 463 4.91 0.18 7.58
N ALA A 464 4.11 0.46 6.55
CA ALA A 464 3.53 1.79 6.36
C ALA A 464 2.54 2.15 7.49
N LEU A 465 1.69 1.18 7.89
CA LEU A 465 0.79 1.34 9.04
C LEU A 465 1.59 1.56 10.33
N CYS A 466 2.53 0.65 10.63
CA CYS A 466 3.35 0.72 11.84
C CYS A 466 4.15 2.03 11.91
N GLY A 467 4.83 2.39 10.82
CA GLY A 467 5.63 3.61 10.72
C GLY A 467 4.79 4.88 10.93
N ALA A 468 3.61 4.95 10.32
CA ALA A 468 2.71 6.08 10.50
C ALA A 468 2.18 6.19 11.95
N VAL A 469 1.85 5.07 12.59
CA VAL A 469 1.45 5.03 14.02
C VAL A 469 2.60 5.51 14.90
N PHE A 470 3.80 4.95 14.73
CA PHE A 470 4.94 5.31 15.57
C PHE A 470 5.38 6.76 15.34
N PHE A 471 5.34 7.25 14.10
CA PHE A 471 5.56 8.67 13.82
C PHE A 471 4.55 9.56 14.56
N ALA A 472 3.26 9.18 14.53
CA ALA A 472 2.21 9.90 15.25
C ALA A 472 2.41 9.89 16.78
N ARG A 473 3.02 8.84 17.34
CA ARG A 473 3.34 8.78 18.76
C ARG A 473 4.37 9.84 19.17
N ILE A 474 5.39 10.08 18.34
CA ILE A 474 6.32 11.20 18.57
C ILE A 474 5.61 12.54 18.38
N SER A 475 4.87 12.71 17.27
CA SER A 475 4.13 13.96 17.00
C SER A 475 3.19 14.37 18.13
N GLY A 476 2.66 13.41 18.87
CA GLY A 476 1.75 13.64 19.99
C GLY A 476 2.42 14.03 21.32
N ILE A 477 3.76 14.06 21.41
CA ILE A 477 4.48 14.39 22.63
C ILE A 477 4.33 15.89 22.91
N LYS A 478 3.95 16.22 24.15
CA LYS A 478 3.83 17.61 24.63
C LYS A 478 4.97 17.93 25.58
N LEU A 479 5.69 19.00 25.30
CA LEU A 479 6.73 19.53 26.18
C LEU A 479 6.12 20.41 27.28
N LYS A 480 6.89 20.67 28.33
CA LYS A 480 6.49 21.63 29.37
C LYS A 480 6.77 23.08 28.93
N GLY A 481 5.97 24.02 29.43
CA GLY A 481 6.18 25.46 29.21
C GLY A 481 5.71 25.99 27.85
N SER A 482 6.34 27.09 27.40
CA SER A 482 5.96 27.82 26.18
C SER A 482 6.10 27.03 24.88
N ASN A 483 6.96 26.00 24.87
CA ASN A 483 7.26 25.17 23.70
C ASN A 483 6.39 23.90 23.62
N LYS A 484 5.22 23.91 24.24
CA LYS A 484 4.33 22.74 24.37
C LYS A 484 4.15 21.95 23.06
N ASP A 485 3.99 22.63 21.94
CA ASP A 485 3.67 22.03 20.66
C ASP A 485 4.88 21.95 19.69
N LEU A 486 6.10 22.15 20.19
CA LEU A 486 7.29 22.19 19.35
C LEU A 486 7.49 20.89 18.57
N ILE A 487 7.36 19.72 19.21
CA ILE A 487 7.53 18.42 18.56
C ILE A 487 6.46 18.20 17.49
N THR A 488 5.21 18.56 17.78
CA THR A 488 4.11 18.49 16.80
C THR A 488 4.39 19.39 15.58
N LYS A 489 4.95 20.57 15.80
CA LYS A 489 5.33 21.49 14.70
C LYS A 489 6.48 20.91 13.86
N ILE A 490 7.56 20.44 14.51
CA ILE A 490 8.71 19.86 13.81
C ILE A 490 8.27 18.64 12.96
N THR A 491 7.53 17.71 13.56
CA THR A 491 7.03 16.53 12.84
C THR A 491 6.04 16.90 11.73
N GLY A 492 5.28 17.98 11.93
CA GLY A 492 4.41 18.55 10.91
C GLY A 492 5.19 19.11 9.71
N VAL A 493 6.31 19.81 9.93
CA VAL A 493 7.20 20.30 8.88
C VAL A 493 7.84 19.13 8.12
N ILE A 494 8.33 18.09 8.82
CA ILE A 494 8.91 16.91 8.20
C ILE A 494 7.89 16.21 7.30
N ALA A 495 6.67 15.98 7.80
CA ALA A 495 5.61 15.35 7.03
C ALA A 495 5.16 16.19 5.82
N ALA A 496 5.08 17.51 5.97
CA ALA A 496 4.77 18.43 4.87
C ALA A 496 5.87 18.44 3.81
N ALA A 497 7.15 18.44 4.21
CA ALA A 497 8.28 18.38 3.29
C ALA A 497 8.27 17.06 2.50
N PHE A 498 8.08 15.92 3.18
CA PHE A 498 7.94 14.61 2.53
C PHE A 498 6.77 14.61 1.53
N PHE A 499 5.60 15.08 1.94
CA PHE A 499 4.41 15.18 1.11
C PHE A 499 4.62 16.00 -0.16
N ILE A 500 5.19 17.20 0.00
CA ILE A 500 5.44 18.13 -1.12
C ILE A 500 6.49 17.54 -2.07
N LEU A 501 7.59 16.99 -1.55
CA LEU A 501 8.65 16.39 -2.37
C LEU A 501 8.17 15.15 -3.13
N ALA A 502 7.37 14.29 -2.51
CA ALA A 502 6.77 13.15 -3.19
C ALA A 502 5.82 13.60 -4.32
N ILE A 503 4.99 14.62 -4.09
CA ILE A 503 4.15 15.21 -5.13
C ILE A 503 5.02 15.76 -6.27
N ILE A 504 6.04 16.56 -5.98
CA ILE A 504 6.93 17.13 -6.99
C ILE A 504 7.58 16.00 -7.80
N PHE A 505 8.21 15.04 -7.14
CA PHE A 505 8.91 13.95 -7.81
C PHE A 505 8.00 13.18 -8.78
N TYR A 506 6.85 12.68 -8.31
CA TYR A 506 5.93 11.91 -9.13
C TYR A 506 5.11 12.74 -10.13
N THR A 507 5.05 14.08 -9.95
CA THR A 507 4.47 14.95 -10.94
C THR A 507 5.43 15.21 -12.09
N ILE A 508 6.72 15.43 -11.82
CA ILE A 508 7.71 15.67 -12.89
C ILE A 508 8.21 14.38 -13.55
N LEU A 509 7.97 13.21 -12.98
CA LEU A 509 8.40 11.92 -13.51
C LEU A 509 7.91 11.70 -14.97
N TRP A 510 6.73 12.23 -15.35
CA TRP A 510 6.24 12.13 -16.70
C TRP A 510 7.16 12.78 -17.76
N THR A 511 7.95 13.78 -17.41
CA THR A 511 8.88 14.43 -18.33
C THR A 511 10.04 13.52 -18.70
N TYR A 512 10.46 12.67 -17.77
CA TYR A 512 11.47 11.64 -17.97
C TYR A 512 10.92 10.47 -18.83
N VAL A 513 9.69 10.04 -18.54
CA VAL A 513 9.01 8.93 -19.22
C VAL A 513 8.75 9.20 -20.71
N LYS A 514 8.77 10.47 -21.12
CA LYS A 514 8.35 10.94 -22.44
C LYS A 514 9.16 10.42 -23.64
N GLY A 515 10.32 9.83 -23.43
CA GLY A 515 11.27 9.51 -24.50
C GLY A 515 11.61 8.04 -24.69
N GLU A 516 11.49 7.19 -23.69
CA GLU A 516 11.97 5.82 -23.79
C GLU A 516 11.05 4.86 -23.04
N VAL A 517 10.16 4.23 -23.83
CA VAL A 517 9.73 2.88 -23.49
C VAL A 517 10.93 1.98 -23.76
N THR A 518 11.91 1.98 -22.90
CA THR A 518 12.80 0.85 -22.79
C THR A 518 12.00 -0.25 -22.10
N VAL A 519 11.27 -1.01 -22.92
CA VAL A 519 11.06 -2.42 -22.63
C VAL A 519 12.48 -2.93 -22.40
N VAL A 520 12.85 -3.08 -21.14
CA VAL A 520 13.96 -3.97 -20.81
C VAL A 520 13.42 -5.30 -21.33
N ASP A 521 13.91 -5.73 -22.50
CA ASP A 521 13.74 -7.08 -22.96
C ASP A 521 14.30 -7.98 -21.88
N VAL A 522 13.46 -8.33 -20.94
CA VAL A 522 13.71 -9.43 -20.03
C VAL A 522 13.49 -10.66 -20.86
N THR A 523 14.47 -10.99 -21.67
CA THR A 523 14.59 -12.32 -22.24
C THR A 523 14.76 -13.28 -21.05
N TRP A 524 13.67 -13.94 -20.72
CA TRP A 524 13.62 -15.06 -19.77
C TRP A 524 14.19 -16.31 -20.42
#